data_9801ae4aa059ac7f4920a9d9c0537b51
#
_entry.id   9801ae4aa059ac7f4920a9d9c0537b51
#
_cell.length_a   1.000
_cell.length_b   1.000
_cell.length_c   1.000
_cell.angle_alpha   90.00
_cell.angle_beta   90.00
_cell.angle_gamma   90.00
#
_symmetry.space_group_name_H-M   'P 1'
#
loop_
_entity.id
_entity.type
_entity.pdbx_description
1 polymer ?
#
loop_
_entity_poly.entity_id
_entity_poly.type
_entity_poly.pdbx_seq_one_letter_code
_entity_poly.pdbx_strand_id
1 'polypeptide(L)' 'MTMTDYRKRAEECIEIAQTARTPAQRTMLLHIAETWMNLARDADVNLSSTAELESRATTSLN' A
#
# COMPACT_ATOMS: atom_id res chain seq x y z
N MET A 1 -0.81 13.27 6.96
CA MET A 1 -1.02 11.87 6.60
C MET A 1 0.19 11.05 6.94
N THR A 2 -0.02 9.93 7.54
CA THR A 2 1.07 9.10 7.99
C THR A 2 0.93 7.70 7.39
N MET A 3 1.97 6.90 7.57
CA MET A 3 1.93 5.50 7.15
C MET A 3 0.80 4.73 7.81
N THR A 4 0.45 5.15 9.00
CA THR A 4 -0.64 4.52 9.73
C THR A 4 -1.95 4.63 8.96
N ASP A 5 -2.14 5.72 8.23
CA ASP A 5 -3.36 5.91 7.47
C ASP A 5 -3.47 4.90 6.33
N TYR A 6 -2.38 4.59 5.66
CA TYR A 6 -2.40 3.58 4.59
C TYR A 6 -2.77 2.22 5.15
N ARG A 7 -2.16 1.86 6.27
CA ARG A 7 -2.44 0.57 6.89
C ARG A 7 -3.89 0.48 7.35
N LYS A 8 -4.37 1.56 7.93
CA LYS A 8 -5.74 1.61 8.39
C LYS A 8 -6.71 1.46 7.22
N ARG A 9 -6.41 2.10 6.11
CA ARG A 9 -7.24 1.98 4.93
C ARG A 9 -7.27 0.55 4.42
N ALA A 10 -6.12 -0.11 4.43
CA ALA A 10 -6.06 -1.50 4.01
C ALA A 10 -6.92 -2.37 4.92
N GLU A 11 -6.84 -2.15 6.21
CA GLU A 11 -7.63 -2.93 7.16
C GLU A 11 -9.12 -2.71 6.93
N GLU A 12 -9.52 -1.47 6.67
CA GLU A 12 -10.91 -1.17 6.40
C GLU A 12 -11.39 -1.90 5.14
N CYS A 13 -10.56 -1.94 4.12
CA CYS A 13 -10.92 -2.64 2.90
C CYS A 13 -11.08 -4.13 3.15
N ILE A 14 -10.21 -4.69 3.97
CA ILE A 14 -10.31 -6.11 4.30
C ILE A 14 -11.60 -6.40 5.05
N GLU A 15 -11.96 -5.54 5.99
CA GLU A 15 -13.19 -5.71 6.74
C GLU A 15 -14.40 -5.66 5.83
N ILE A 16 -14.41 -4.70 4.91
CA ILE A 16 -15.52 -4.59 3.97
C ILE A 16 -15.56 -5.82 3.06
N ALA A 17 -14.38 -6.32 2.67
CA ALA A 17 -14.32 -7.50 1.83
C ALA A 17 -14.96 -8.71 2.52
N GLN A 18 -14.81 -8.81 3.83
CA GLN A 18 -15.39 -9.91 4.57
C GLN A 18 -16.91 -9.89 4.53
N THR A 19 -17.49 -8.71 4.38
CA THR A 19 -18.95 -8.58 4.31
C THR A 19 -19.46 -8.42 2.89
N ALA A 20 -18.56 -8.52 1.91
CA ALA A 20 -18.96 -8.38 0.52
C ALA A 20 -19.91 -9.50 0.11
N ARG A 21 -20.92 -9.15 -0.66
CA ARG A 21 -21.94 -10.11 -1.04
C ARG A 21 -21.57 -10.93 -2.26
N THR A 22 -20.68 -10.42 -3.09
CA THR A 22 -20.28 -11.13 -4.29
C THR A 22 -18.79 -11.37 -4.29
N PRO A 23 -18.36 -12.47 -4.93
CA PRO A 23 -16.92 -12.72 -5.05
C PRO A 23 -16.19 -11.62 -5.79
N ALA A 24 -16.85 -11.01 -6.77
CA ALA A 24 -16.22 -9.93 -7.53
C ALA A 24 -15.93 -8.73 -6.64
N GLN A 25 -16.88 -8.37 -5.79
CA GLN A 25 -16.66 -7.27 -4.85
C GLN A 25 -15.54 -7.58 -3.88
N ARG A 26 -15.52 -8.81 -3.39
CA ARG A 26 -14.49 -9.23 -2.44
C ARG A 26 -13.12 -9.12 -3.08
N THR A 27 -12.98 -9.64 -4.28
CA THR A 27 -11.71 -9.60 -4.98
C THR A 27 -11.25 -8.17 -5.20
N MET A 28 -12.16 -7.31 -5.62
CA MET A 28 -11.83 -5.92 -5.86
C MET A 28 -11.35 -5.24 -4.58
N LEU A 29 -12.04 -5.47 -3.48
CA LEU A 29 -11.67 -4.86 -2.21
C LEU A 29 -10.34 -5.38 -1.71
N LEU A 30 -10.06 -6.66 -1.90
CA LEU A 30 -8.77 -7.22 -1.51
C LEU A 30 -7.64 -6.64 -2.35
N HIS A 31 -7.89 -6.38 -3.62
CA HIS A 31 -6.91 -5.72 -4.47
C HIS A 31 -6.61 -4.30 -3.99
N ILE A 32 -7.65 -3.58 -3.61
CA ILE A 32 -7.47 -2.24 -3.08
C ILE A 32 -6.68 -2.28 -1.78
N ALA A 33 -7.00 -3.24 -0.92
CA ALA A 33 -6.27 -3.39 0.33
C ALA A 33 -4.80 -3.67 0.08
N GLU A 34 -4.52 -4.51 -0.91
CA GLU A 34 -3.14 -4.82 -1.27
C GLU A 34 -2.41 -3.58 -1.71
N THR A 35 -3.07 -2.74 -2.49
CA THR A 35 -2.49 -1.49 -2.95
C THR A 35 -2.14 -0.59 -1.77
N TRP A 36 -3.05 -0.46 -0.80
CA TRP A 36 -2.77 0.33 0.39
C TRP A 36 -1.60 -0.23 1.18
N MET A 37 -1.51 -1.55 1.29
CA MET A 37 -0.41 -2.18 1.99
C MET A 37 0.91 -1.92 1.30
N ASN A 38 0.93 -1.97 -0.01
CA ASN A 38 2.14 -1.68 -0.78
C ASN A 38 2.56 -0.24 -0.59
N LEU A 39 1.60 0.69 -0.58
CA LEU A 39 1.90 2.09 -0.34
C LEU A 39 2.49 2.30 1.05
N ALA A 40 1.95 1.60 2.03
CA ALA A 40 2.46 1.72 3.39
C ALA A 40 3.90 1.21 3.47
N ARG A 41 4.17 0.11 2.80
CA ARG A 41 5.52 -0.44 2.78
C ARG A 41 6.49 0.49 2.08
N ASP A 42 6.07 1.05 0.96
CA ASP A 42 6.92 1.97 0.21
C ASP A 42 7.23 3.21 1.02
N ALA A 43 6.25 3.72 1.74
CA ALA A 43 6.47 4.87 2.59
C ALA A 43 7.47 4.56 3.69
N ASP A 44 7.37 3.37 4.28
CA ASP A 44 8.31 2.93 5.30
C ASP A 44 9.73 2.88 4.74
N VAL A 45 9.89 2.28 3.58
CA VAL A 45 11.19 2.15 2.96
C VAL A 45 11.76 3.53 2.64
N ASN A 46 10.93 4.42 2.12
CA ASN A 46 11.38 5.77 1.81
C ASN A 46 11.90 6.49 3.04
N LEU A 47 11.18 6.35 4.14
CA LEU A 47 11.60 7.00 5.38
C LEU A 47 12.90 6.42 5.92
N SER A 48 13.08 5.12 5.73
CA SER A 48 14.24 4.43 6.27
C SER A 48 15.49 4.63 5.43
N SER A 49 15.33 4.75 4.11
CA SER A 49 16.46 4.70 3.20
C SER A 49 16.36 5.74 2.11
N THR A 50 15.99 6.96 2.48
CA THR A 50 15.80 8.02 1.50
C THR A 50 17.02 8.23 0.63
N ALA A 51 18.19 8.27 1.24
CA ALA A 51 19.43 8.52 0.51
C ALA A 51 19.70 7.42 -0.50
N GLU A 52 19.50 6.18 -0.09
CA GLU A 52 19.71 5.05 -0.98
C GLU A 52 18.76 5.09 -2.16
N LEU A 53 17.52 5.42 -1.89
CA LEU A 53 16.52 5.47 -2.94
C LEU A 53 16.83 6.56 -3.93
N GLU A 54 17.30 7.69 -3.47
CA GLU A 54 17.69 8.77 -4.35
C GLU A 54 18.83 8.36 -5.24
N SER A 55 19.80 7.68 -4.68
CA SER A 55 20.92 7.19 -5.46
C SER A 55 20.48 6.22 -6.54
N ARG A 56 19.58 5.31 -6.18
CA ARG A 56 19.06 4.35 -7.12
C ARG A 56 18.30 5.03 -8.24
N ALA A 57 17.46 5.97 -7.90
CA ALA A 57 16.69 6.67 -8.90
C ALA A 57 17.59 7.37 -9.89
N THR A 58 18.65 7.99 -9.40
CA THR A 58 19.61 8.65 -10.27
C THR A 58 20.27 7.66 -11.20
N THR A 59 20.67 6.51 -10.66
CA THR A 59 21.30 5.48 -11.46
C THR A 59 20.35 4.92 -12.51
N SER A 60 19.09 4.73 -12.11
CA SER A 60 18.12 4.16 -13.02
C SER A 60 17.84 5.05 -14.21
N LEU A 61 17.91 6.34 -14.01
CA LEU A 61 17.61 7.28 -15.07
C LEU A 61 18.68 7.30 -16.15
N ASN A 62 19.85 6.83 -15.84
CA ASN A 62 20.91 6.76 -16.80
C ASN A 62 20.83 5.49 -17.62
#